data_bf2982e3180b18ebaa7cbd72bed6255c
#
_entry.id   bf2982e3180b18ebaa7cbd72bed6255c
#
_cell.length_a   1.000
_cell.length_b   1.000
_cell.length_c   1.000
_cell.angle_alpha   90.00
_cell.angle_beta   90.00
_cell.angle_gamma   90.00
#
_symmetry.space_group_name_H-M   'P 1'
#
loop_
_entity.id
_entity.type
_entity.pdbx_description
1 polymer ?
#
loop_
_entity_poly.entity_id
_entity_poly.type
_entity_poly.pdbx_seq_one_letter_code
_entity_poly.pdbx_strand_id
1 'polypeptide(L)'
;MSIPLSYSLRARLLFFLLAAIAVGALVQGTIAYRSTLQQADDIFDSLLQRTALSLGTGDGLLRMGPSHAKGSGTPMADDLIIQIWTPDGVRVFNSRSRRPLPDQIILGFADTEVEGSTYRVYSLATPFQVIQVAQDMQVRKRMAGALAWRTVAPIAAAAPLLMLIVWCVVSWSLRPVKRARAQVADRRPEDLSPINVPDLPDEIRPLMQELNLLLERMRGAFAQQKQFVGDAAHELRSPLAALTLQLQSLRRAPDDASRQLAEQRLATGIERATRLVEQLLSMARQENTAESLPAEPVDLADALRLALSETLAAANAKDIAVEMRGEPQAWIRGRRDDLVLLARNLLDNAIKYTPAGGHIDIRLETSADQVLLLIDDNGPGIPPEERGRVFDRFYRIEGNTQHGSGLGLAIARAVAQRHGATITLEDAPDGGLRAKVSFPRAPT
;
A
#
# COMPACT_ATOMS: atom_id res chain seq x y z
N MET A 1 12.13 -16.80 -25.90
CA MET A 1 13.05 -16.90 -24.74
C MET A 1 12.55 -15.91 -23.68
N SER A 2 11.60 -16.33 -22.84
CA SER A 2 10.99 -15.51 -21.80
C SER A 2 11.97 -15.48 -20.61
N ILE A 3 12.64 -14.36 -20.43
CA ILE A 3 13.44 -14.10 -19.23
C ILE A 3 12.45 -14.03 -18.07
N PRO A 4 12.55 -14.88 -17.06
CA PRO A 4 11.74 -14.75 -15.84
C PRO A 4 12.24 -13.51 -15.10
N LEU A 5 11.70 -12.35 -15.47
CA LEU A 5 11.87 -11.12 -14.71
C LEU A 5 11.28 -11.41 -13.32
N SER A 6 12.14 -11.61 -12.34
CA SER A 6 11.75 -11.76 -10.95
C SER A 6 10.73 -10.66 -10.61
N TYR A 7 9.67 -11.00 -9.88
CA TYR A 7 8.58 -10.10 -9.48
C TYR A 7 9.05 -8.91 -8.61
N SER A 8 10.36 -8.72 -8.42
CA SER A 8 10.96 -7.66 -7.63
C SER A 8 11.00 -6.35 -8.43
N LEU A 9 10.30 -5.32 -7.94
CA LEU A 9 10.32 -3.95 -8.46
C LEU A 9 11.77 -3.44 -8.62
N ARG A 10 12.64 -3.73 -7.64
CA ARG A 10 14.06 -3.40 -7.65
C ARG A 10 14.77 -4.01 -8.86
N ALA A 11 14.55 -5.31 -9.12
CA ALA A 11 15.22 -6.00 -10.23
C ALA A 11 14.76 -5.43 -11.58
N ARG A 12 13.48 -5.09 -11.72
CA ARG A 12 12.95 -4.46 -12.93
C ARG A 12 13.54 -3.07 -13.15
N LEU A 13 13.52 -2.22 -12.14
CA LEU A 13 14.09 -0.86 -12.24
C LEU A 13 15.58 -0.91 -12.59
N LEU A 14 16.36 -1.75 -11.90
CA LEU A 14 17.77 -1.92 -12.20
C LEU A 14 17.99 -2.43 -13.63
N PHE A 15 17.24 -3.45 -14.07
CA PHE A 15 17.37 -3.99 -15.42
C PHE A 15 17.12 -2.91 -16.49
N PHE A 16 16.02 -2.16 -16.39
CA PHE A 16 15.71 -1.13 -17.39
C PHE A 16 16.70 0.02 -17.37
N LEU A 17 17.12 0.49 -16.18
CA LEU A 17 18.09 1.58 -16.08
C LEU A 17 19.48 1.16 -16.59
N LEU A 18 19.96 -0.02 -16.20
CA LEU A 18 21.25 -0.53 -16.64
C LEU A 18 21.24 -0.83 -18.16
N ALA A 19 20.15 -1.40 -18.67
CA ALA A 19 19.99 -1.62 -20.10
C ALA A 19 19.97 -0.29 -20.89
N ALA A 20 19.27 0.72 -20.39
CA ALA A 20 19.24 2.03 -21.03
C ALA A 20 20.62 2.69 -21.07
N ILE A 21 21.40 2.61 -19.97
CA ILE A 21 22.77 3.12 -19.91
C ILE A 21 23.65 2.35 -20.89
N ALA A 22 23.55 1.01 -20.95
CA ALA A 22 24.35 0.20 -21.86
C ALA A 22 24.05 0.51 -23.33
N VAL A 23 22.77 0.61 -23.71
CA VAL A 23 22.34 0.97 -25.07
C VAL A 23 22.79 2.39 -25.41
N GLY A 24 22.59 3.36 -24.49
CA GLY A 24 23.03 4.74 -24.69
C GLY A 24 24.54 4.84 -24.90
N ALA A 25 25.33 4.16 -24.07
CA ALA A 25 26.79 4.14 -24.22
C ALA A 25 27.24 3.47 -25.54
N LEU A 26 26.58 2.39 -25.95
CA LEU A 26 26.87 1.72 -27.22
C LEU A 26 26.56 2.63 -28.42
N VAL A 27 25.38 3.27 -28.44
CA VAL A 27 24.98 4.18 -29.51
C VAL A 27 25.93 5.37 -29.55
N GLN A 28 26.21 5.99 -28.42
CA GLN A 28 27.10 7.13 -28.37
C GLN A 28 28.54 6.76 -28.75
N GLY A 29 29.03 5.62 -28.30
CA GLY A 29 30.35 5.10 -28.67
C GLY A 29 30.46 4.81 -30.16
N THR A 30 29.46 4.23 -30.79
CA THR A 30 29.44 3.95 -32.22
C THR A 30 29.37 5.23 -33.05
N ILE A 31 28.58 6.22 -32.62
CA ILE A 31 28.49 7.51 -33.30
C ILE A 31 29.84 8.24 -33.22
N ALA A 32 30.39 8.33 -31.98
CA ALA A 32 31.69 8.98 -31.75
C ALA A 32 32.81 8.31 -32.56
N TYR A 33 32.85 6.98 -32.60
CA TYR A 33 33.84 6.23 -33.37
C TYR A 33 33.76 6.56 -34.85
N ARG A 34 32.55 6.45 -35.45
CA ARG A 34 32.33 6.72 -36.87
C ARG A 34 32.62 8.18 -37.24
N SER A 35 32.14 9.13 -36.42
CA SER A 35 32.37 10.53 -36.66
C SER A 35 33.88 10.88 -36.61
N THR A 36 34.61 10.31 -35.66
CA THR A 36 36.08 10.55 -35.56
C THR A 36 36.82 9.94 -36.75
N LEU A 37 36.42 8.77 -37.23
CA LEU A 37 37.01 8.20 -38.43
C LEU A 37 36.78 9.09 -39.66
N GLN A 38 35.58 9.59 -39.88
CA GLN A 38 35.26 10.49 -41.00
C GLN A 38 36.06 11.81 -40.90
N GLN A 39 36.09 12.42 -39.73
CA GLN A 39 36.88 13.65 -39.50
C GLN A 39 38.38 13.44 -39.72
N ALA A 40 38.90 12.26 -39.32
CA ALA A 40 40.27 11.90 -39.58
C ALA A 40 40.55 11.77 -41.08
N ASP A 41 39.64 11.13 -41.81
CA ASP A 41 39.75 10.99 -43.26
C ASP A 41 39.74 12.33 -43.97
N ASP A 42 38.86 13.28 -43.58
CA ASP A 42 38.80 14.62 -44.12
C ASP A 42 40.09 15.43 -43.85
N ILE A 43 40.63 15.29 -42.62
CA ILE A 43 41.90 15.94 -42.26
C ILE A 43 43.05 15.39 -43.07
N PHE A 44 43.17 14.08 -43.27
CA PHE A 44 44.20 13.45 -44.05
C PHE A 44 44.12 13.84 -45.52
N ASP A 45 42.93 13.86 -46.12
CA ASP A 45 42.71 14.29 -47.49
C ASP A 45 43.09 15.79 -47.66
N SER A 46 42.69 16.65 -46.71
CA SER A 46 43.07 18.05 -46.73
C SER A 46 44.59 18.26 -46.58
N LEU A 47 45.28 17.41 -45.81
CA LEU A 47 46.74 17.46 -45.65
C LEU A 47 47.43 17.06 -46.99
N LEU A 48 47.00 16.00 -47.67
CA LEU A 48 47.52 15.60 -48.99
C LEU A 48 47.37 16.75 -49.99
N GLN A 49 46.17 17.36 -50.03
CA GLN A 49 45.92 18.49 -50.95
C GLN A 49 46.78 19.71 -50.65
N ARG A 50 46.89 20.13 -49.38
CA ARG A 50 47.72 21.28 -48.96
C ARG A 50 49.19 21.04 -49.25
N THR A 51 49.68 19.82 -49.00
CA THR A 51 51.07 19.44 -49.28
C THR A 51 51.35 19.52 -50.77
N ALA A 52 50.49 19.02 -51.64
CA ALA A 52 50.62 19.10 -53.08
C ALA A 52 50.60 20.56 -53.56
N LEU A 53 49.67 21.38 -53.05
CA LEU A 53 49.58 22.81 -53.40
C LEU A 53 50.83 23.60 -52.99
N SER A 54 51.39 23.36 -51.79
CA SER A 54 52.60 24.05 -51.29
C SER A 54 53.84 23.72 -52.14
N LEU A 55 53.89 22.49 -52.63
CA LEU A 55 54.96 22.08 -53.55
C LEU A 55 54.77 22.68 -54.96
N GLY A 56 53.52 22.90 -55.39
CA GLY A 56 53.20 23.48 -56.72
C GLY A 56 53.51 24.97 -56.83
N THR A 57 53.51 25.71 -55.77
CA THR A 57 53.82 27.17 -55.74
C THR A 57 55.33 27.51 -55.79
N GLY A 58 56.18 26.49 -55.88
CA GLY A 58 57.65 26.73 -56.00
C GLY A 58 58.40 27.03 -54.70
N ASP A 59 57.74 27.47 -53.68
CA ASP A 59 58.32 27.83 -52.35
C ASP A 59 58.72 26.57 -51.54
N GLY A 60 58.11 25.43 -51.87
CA GLY A 60 58.35 24.15 -51.20
C GLY A 60 59.68 23.49 -51.63
N LEU A 61 60.10 23.66 -52.88
CA LEU A 61 61.33 23.05 -53.40
C LEU A 61 62.60 23.73 -52.86
N LEU A 62 62.57 25.06 -52.61
CA LEU A 62 63.65 25.79 -51.98
C LEU A 62 63.82 25.46 -50.48
N ARG A 63 62.79 25.01 -49.82
CA ARG A 63 62.86 24.61 -48.42
C ARG A 63 63.21 23.13 -48.21
N MET A 64 63.09 22.30 -49.20
CA MET A 64 63.53 20.91 -49.20
C MET A 64 64.97 20.74 -49.68
N GLY A 65 65.93 21.43 -49.05
CA GLY A 65 67.34 21.12 -49.19
C GLY A 65 67.62 19.70 -48.69
N PRO A 66 68.72 19.06 -49.17
CA PRO A 66 69.05 17.67 -48.83
C PRO A 66 69.22 17.34 -47.34
N SER A 67 69.20 18.37 -46.48
CA SER A 67 69.33 18.26 -45.02
C SER A 67 68.03 18.06 -44.27
N HIS A 68 66.85 18.24 -44.87
CA HIS A 68 65.55 18.14 -44.21
C HIS A 68 64.84 16.78 -44.44
N ALA A 69 65.47 15.87 -45.15
CA ALA A 69 65.03 14.48 -45.31
C ALA A 69 65.22 13.63 -44.02
N LYS A 70 65.86 14.21 -42.99
CA LYS A 70 66.01 13.58 -41.64
C LYS A 70 65.60 14.60 -40.57
N GLY A 71 64.32 14.50 -40.20
CA GLY A 71 63.93 15.03 -38.90
C GLY A 71 63.21 16.37 -38.82
N SER A 72 62.13 16.60 -39.56
CA SER A 72 61.06 17.46 -39.04
C SER A 72 60.14 16.59 -38.20
N GLY A 73 60.27 16.70 -36.87
CA GLY A 73 59.71 15.80 -35.84
C GLY A 73 58.19 15.73 -35.73
N THR A 74 57.50 15.69 -36.83
CA THR A 74 56.09 15.28 -36.88
C THR A 74 55.98 13.86 -37.48
N PRO A 75 55.61 12.87 -36.73
CA PRO A 75 55.46 11.48 -37.18
C PRO A 75 54.63 11.31 -38.46
N MET A 76 53.91 12.34 -38.82
CA MET A 76 52.95 12.39 -39.91
C MET A 76 53.57 12.74 -41.27
N ALA A 77 54.73 13.45 -41.27
CA ALA A 77 55.45 13.84 -42.53
C ALA A 77 56.28 12.68 -43.10
N ASP A 78 56.76 11.77 -42.22
CA ASP A 78 57.61 10.64 -42.64
C ASP A 78 56.86 9.53 -43.38
N ASP A 79 55.51 9.52 -43.34
CA ASP A 79 54.65 8.51 -43.96
C ASP A 79 54.09 8.95 -45.33
N LEU A 80 54.42 10.20 -45.78
CA LEU A 80 53.99 10.68 -47.08
C LEU A 80 55.02 10.31 -48.18
N ILE A 81 54.52 9.78 -49.28
CA ILE A 81 55.29 9.53 -50.48
C ILE A 81 55.03 10.69 -51.43
N ILE A 82 56.08 11.43 -51.79
CA ILE A 82 56.01 12.57 -52.72
C ILE A 82 56.74 12.19 -53.98
N GLN A 83 56.08 12.32 -55.12
CA GLN A 83 56.66 12.15 -56.47
C GLN A 83 56.38 13.40 -57.28
N ILE A 84 57.39 13.85 -58.03
CA ILE A 84 57.27 15.00 -58.92
C ILE A 84 57.73 14.57 -60.31
N TRP A 85 56.91 14.88 -61.30
CA TRP A 85 57.12 14.55 -62.68
C TRP A 85 57.15 15.79 -63.56
N THR A 86 57.97 15.82 -64.63
CA THR A 86 57.85 16.82 -65.65
C THR A 86 56.62 16.55 -66.53
N PRO A 87 56.13 17.56 -67.28
CA PRO A 87 55.04 17.34 -68.28
C PRO A 87 55.34 16.26 -69.31
N ASP A 88 56.63 16.03 -69.59
CA ASP A 88 57.09 15.00 -70.56
C ASP A 88 57.21 13.62 -69.95
N GLY A 89 56.73 13.40 -68.71
CA GLY A 89 56.67 12.08 -68.08
C GLY A 89 57.96 11.64 -67.39
N VAL A 90 58.96 12.54 -67.17
CA VAL A 90 60.21 12.20 -66.51
C VAL A 90 60.04 12.44 -65.03
N ARG A 91 60.36 11.45 -64.18
CA ARG A 91 60.33 11.58 -62.71
C ARG A 91 61.57 12.40 -62.24
N VAL A 92 61.27 13.54 -61.62
CA VAL A 92 62.31 14.49 -61.13
C VAL A 92 62.61 14.26 -59.65
N PHE A 93 61.62 13.88 -58.85
CA PHE A 93 61.77 13.67 -57.39
C PHE A 93 60.95 12.48 -56.88
N ASN A 94 61.52 11.71 -55.96
CA ASN A 94 60.82 10.68 -55.21
C ASN A 94 61.36 10.66 -53.75
N SER A 95 60.48 10.90 -52.76
CA SER A 95 60.85 10.95 -51.35
C SER A 95 61.24 9.60 -50.75
N ARG A 96 60.77 8.46 -51.31
CA ARG A 96 61.12 7.11 -50.88
C ARG A 96 61.46 6.24 -52.06
N SER A 97 62.71 5.79 -52.08
CA SER A 97 63.26 5.02 -53.20
C SER A 97 62.80 3.57 -53.34
N ARG A 98 62.09 3.02 -52.34
CA ARG A 98 61.80 1.55 -52.26
C ARG A 98 60.47 1.10 -52.84
N ARG A 99 59.49 1.98 -53.09
CA ARG A 99 58.18 1.64 -53.64
C ARG A 99 57.69 2.73 -54.57
N PRO A 100 57.94 2.67 -55.86
CA PRO A 100 57.41 3.64 -56.81
C PRO A 100 55.89 3.45 -56.93
N LEU A 101 55.15 4.59 -56.93
CA LEU A 101 53.73 4.60 -57.29
C LEU A 101 53.65 4.31 -58.79
N PRO A 102 52.53 3.74 -59.31
CA PRO A 102 52.36 3.46 -60.74
C PRO A 102 52.43 4.76 -61.55
N ASP A 103 52.92 4.61 -62.75
CA ASP A 103 53.13 5.74 -63.70
C ASP A 103 51.82 6.29 -64.30
N GLN A 104 50.65 5.73 -63.92
CA GLN A 104 49.33 6.29 -64.26
C GLN A 104 48.92 7.43 -63.33
N ILE A 105 48.82 8.63 -63.87
CA ILE A 105 48.47 9.84 -63.15
C ILE A 105 46.97 10.10 -63.31
N ILE A 106 46.22 9.94 -62.25
CA ILE A 106 44.81 10.38 -62.14
C ILE A 106 44.81 11.69 -61.40
N LEU A 107 44.32 12.77 -62.00
CA LEU A 107 44.22 14.07 -61.33
C LEU A 107 43.19 14.09 -60.24
N GLY A 108 43.51 14.75 -59.14
CA GLY A 108 42.67 14.76 -57.95
C GLY A 108 42.96 13.58 -57.02
N PHE A 109 41.96 13.17 -56.22
CA PHE A 109 42.07 12.04 -55.29
C PHE A 109 41.82 10.71 -56.00
N ALA A 110 42.72 9.76 -55.80
CA ALA A 110 42.57 8.38 -56.28
C ALA A 110 43.11 7.37 -55.27
N ASP A 111 42.51 6.21 -55.22
CA ASP A 111 43.04 5.09 -54.43
C ASP A 111 43.79 4.17 -55.41
N THR A 112 45.05 3.88 -55.12
CA THR A 112 45.91 3.08 -55.99
C THR A 112 46.50 1.91 -55.22
N GLU A 113 46.44 0.72 -55.77
CA GLU A 113 47.02 -0.46 -55.16
C GLU A 113 48.44 -0.71 -55.71
N VAL A 114 49.39 -0.82 -54.79
CA VAL A 114 50.80 -1.10 -55.14
C VAL A 114 51.32 -2.19 -54.24
N GLU A 115 51.78 -3.30 -54.83
CA GLU A 115 52.33 -4.45 -54.11
C GLU A 115 51.51 -4.96 -52.93
N GLY A 116 50.15 -4.98 -53.09
CA GLY A 116 49.25 -5.42 -52.07
C GLY A 116 48.94 -4.44 -50.94
N SER A 117 49.41 -3.20 -51.07
CA SER A 117 49.06 -2.06 -50.20
C SER A 117 48.25 -1.02 -50.96
N THR A 118 47.18 -0.51 -50.37
CA THR A 118 46.36 0.55 -50.95
C THR A 118 46.87 1.90 -50.48
N TYR A 119 47.13 2.80 -51.41
CA TYR A 119 47.57 4.16 -51.18
C TYR A 119 46.50 5.16 -51.61
N ARG A 120 46.20 6.12 -50.78
CA ARG A 120 45.41 7.31 -51.13
C ARG A 120 46.34 8.32 -51.74
N VAL A 121 46.12 8.68 -53.00
CA VAL A 121 46.97 9.58 -53.78
C VAL A 121 46.20 10.82 -54.15
N TYR A 122 46.83 12.00 -53.96
CA TYR A 122 46.36 13.26 -54.51
C TYR A 122 47.36 13.76 -55.56
N SER A 123 46.88 13.97 -56.81
CA SER A 123 47.69 14.39 -57.93
C SER A 123 47.27 15.80 -58.38
N LEU A 124 48.24 16.72 -58.42
CA LEU A 124 48.05 18.08 -58.86
C LEU A 124 48.93 18.34 -60.12
N ALA A 125 48.28 18.70 -61.23
CA ALA A 125 49.01 19.16 -62.44
C ALA A 125 49.18 20.69 -62.39
N THR A 126 50.41 21.13 -62.57
CA THR A 126 50.78 22.55 -62.78
C THR A 126 51.34 22.67 -64.22
N PRO A 127 51.50 23.89 -64.77
CA PRO A 127 52.06 24.06 -66.15
C PRO A 127 53.47 23.49 -66.31
N PHE A 128 54.21 23.30 -65.21
CA PHE A 128 55.61 22.88 -65.26
C PHE A 128 55.90 21.52 -64.66
N GLN A 129 54.97 20.96 -63.88
CA GLN A 129 55.20 19.71 -63.17
C GLN A 129 53.88 19.08 -62.72
N VAL A 130 53.88 17.76 -62.57
CA VAL A 130 52.80 17.00 -61.89
C VAL A 130 53.32 16.49 -60.56
N ILE A 131 52.59 16.83 -59.51
CA ILE A 131 52.95 16.50 -58.12
C ILE A 131 51.99 15.45 -57.66
N GLN A 132 52.48 14.31 -57.17
CA GLN A 132 51.74 13.28 -56.52
C GLN A 132 52.16 13.16 -55.06
N VAL A 133 51.18 13.26 -54.17
CA VAL A 133 51.37 13.01 -52.73
C VAL A 133 50.49 11.81 -52.35
N ALA A 134 51.11 10.78 -51.80
CA ALA A 134 50.42 9.55 -51.43
C ALA A 134 50.64 9.19 -49.98
N GLN A 135 49.66 8.56 -49.39
CA GLN A 135 49.71 8.03 -48.01
C GLN A 135 49.21 6.59 -48.00
N ASP A 136 49.92 5.73 -47.24
CA ASP A 136 49.49 4.35 -47.03
C ASP A 136 48.19 4.28 -46.22
N MET A 137 47.17 3.64 -46.77
CA MET A 137 45.86 3.51 -46.13
C MET A 137 45.90 2.65 -44.86
N GLN A 138 46.87 1.75 -44.70
CA GLN A 138 47.00 0.98 -43.45
C GLN A 138 47.51 1.87 -42.32
N VAL A 139 48.49 2.75 -42.56
CA VAL A 139 49.00 3.73 -41.59
C VAL A 139 47.89 4.69 -41.23
N ARG A 140 47.16 5.22 -42.23
CA ARG A 140 46.00 6.11 -42.05
C ARG A 140 44.93 5.49 -41.17
N LYS A 141 44.54 4.24 -41.43
CA LYS A 141 43.55 3.51 -40.61
C LYS A 141 43.99 3.27 -39.18
N ARG A 142 45.29 2.98 -38.98
CA ARG A 142 45.85 2.84 -37.61
C ARG A 142 45.80 4.17 -36.81
N MET A 143 46.21 5.28 -37.47
CA MET A 143 46.19 6.60 -36.83
C MET A 143 44.74 7.04 -36.54
N ALA A 144 43.84 6.91 -37.50
CA ALA A 144 42.44 7.24 -37.33
C ALA A 144 41.80 6.37 -36.23
N GLY A 145 42.09 5.07 -36.21
CA GLY A 145 41.61 4.15 -35.17
C GLY A 145 42.15 4.52 -33.75
N ALA A 146 43.42 4.93 -33.66
CA ALA A 146 43.97 5.38 -32.37
C ALA A 146 43.31 6.66 -31.88
N LEU A 147 42.97 7.62 -32.75
CA LEU A 147 42.22 8.83 -32.44
C LEU A 147 40.78 8.47 -32.02
N ALA A 148 40.10 7.62 -32.78
CA ALA A 148 38.76 7.18 -32.46
C ALA A 148 38.69 6.45 -31.11
N TRP A 149 39.68 5.62 -30.78
CA TRP A 149 39.75 4.96 -29.49
C TRP A 149 39.89 5.95 -28.31
N ARG A 150 40.70 7.01 -28.48
CA ARG A 150 40.84 8.07 -27.47
C ARG A 150 39.49 8.77 -27.19
N THR A 151 38.63 8.87 -28.19
CA THR A 151 37.31 9.49 -28.04
C THR A 151 36.30 8.55 -27.37
N VAL A 152 36.40 7.23 -27.65
CA VAL A 152 35.49 6.21 -27.12
C VAL A 152 35.89 5.76 -25.70
N ALA A 153 37.18 5.73 -25.39
CA ALA A 153 37.68 5.27 -24.09
C ALA A 153 37.03 5.91 -22.85
N PRO A 154 36.84 7.25 -22.80
CA PRO A 154 36.17 7.89 -21.66
C PRO A 154 34.69 7.49 -21.56
N ILE A 155 33.99 7.27 -22.67
CA ILE A 155 32.60 6.81 -22.69
C ILE A 155 32.54 5.38 -22.15
N ALA A 156 33.44 4.51 -22.60
CA ALA A 156 33.56 3.12 -22.16
C ALA A 156 33.90 3.00 -20.66
N ALA A 157 34.68 3.95 -20.11
CA ALA A 157 34.97 3.99 -18.68
C ALA A 157 33.84 4.60 -17.83
N ALA A 158 33.12 5.60 -18.36
CA ALA A 158 32.04 6.25 -17.65
C ALA A 158 30.79 5.34 -17.52
N ALA A 159 30.51 4.51 -18.50
CA ALA A 159 29.32 3.66 -18.49
C ALA A 159 29.26 2.69 -17.28
N PRO A 160 30.29 1.87 -16.96
CA PRO A 160 30.29 0.99 -15.80
C PRO A 160 30.25 1.79 -14.47
N LEU A 161 30.89 2.96 -14.42
CA LEU A 161 30.85 3.83 -13.25
C LEU A 161 29.40 4.32 -13.00
N LEU A 162 28.71 4.79 -14.03
CA LEU A 162 27.29 5.17 -13.92
C LEU A 162 26.40 4.01 -13.53
N MET A 163 26.63 2.82 -14.09
CA MET A 163 25.90 1.62 -13.70
C MET A 163 26.10 1.29 -12.23
N LEU A 164 27.30 1.41 -11.70
CA LEU A 164 27.61 1.19 -10.29
C LEU A 164 26.90 2.22 -9.40
N ILE A 165 26.93 3.50 -9.78
CA ILE A 165 26.24 4.56 -9.03
C ILE A 165 24.73 4.29 -8.98
N VAL A 166 24.11 4.00 -10.12
CA VAL A 166 22.68 3.67 -10.19
C VAL A 166 22.35 2.46 -9.34
N TRP A 167 23.16 1.42 -9.39
CA TRP A 167 22.97 0.24 -8.55
C TRP A 167 23.05 0.56 -7.05
N CYS A 168 24.01 1.37 -6.64
CA CYS A 168 24.17 1.83 -5.25
C CYS A 168 22.95 2.65 -4.80
N VAL A 169 22.57 3.67 -5.58
CA VAL A 169 21.46 4.58 -5.26
C VAL A 169 20.13 3.81 -5.12
N VAL A 170 19.77 3.00 -6.12
CA VAL A 170 18.53 2.21 -6.09
C VAL A 170 18.54 1.20 -4.93
N SER A 171 19.71 0.60 -4.66
CA SER A 171 19.84 -0.37 -3.56
C SER A 171 19.69 0.28 -2.19
N TRP A 172 20.20 1.48 -2.03
CA TRP A 172 20.11 2.24 -0.78
C TRP A 172 18.71 2.81 -0.56
N SER A 173 18.14 3.42 -1.59
CA SER A 173 16.79 4.01 -1.54
C SER A 173 15.70 2.99 -1.20
N LEU A 174 15.85 1.71 -1.59
CA LEU A 174 14.87 0.67 -1.33
C LEU A 174 15.17 -0.19 -0.07
N ARG A 175 16.22 0.14 0.71
CA ARG A 175 16.53 -0.55 1.99
C ARG A 175 15.40 -0.44 3.02
N PRO A 176 14.79 0.75 3.26
CA PRO A 176 13.71 0.90 4.23
C PRO A 176 12.51 0.01 3.93
N VAL A 177 12.17 -0.13 2.64
CA VAL A 177 11.07 -1.01 2.19
C VAL A 177 11.33 -2.48 2.55
N LYS A 178 12.57 -2.94 2.37
CA LYS A 178 12.96 -4.30 2.78
C LYS A 178 12.88 -4.50 4.29
N ARG A 179 13.26 -3.48 5.08
CA ARG A 179 13.15 -3.53 6.55
C ARG A 179 11.68 -3.59 6.98
N ALA A 180 10.81 -2.77 6.39
CA ALA A 180 9.38 -2.80 6.65
C ALA A 180 8.79 -4.19 6.35
N ARG A 181 9.12 -4.78 5.19
CA ARG A 181 8.70 -6.13 4.83
C ARG A 181 9.18 -7.19 5.84
N ALA A 182 10.44 -7.12 6.26
CA ALA A 182 11.00 -8.06 7.23
C ALA A 182 10.27 -7.94 8.57
N GLN A 183 10.05 -6.71 9.08
CA GLN A 183 9.29 -6.49 10.31
C GLN A 183 7.88 -7.08 10.25
N VAL A 184 7.21 -7.01 9.09
CA VAL A 184 5.88 -7.63 8.91
C VAL A 184 5.98 -9.14 8.85
N ALA A 185 6.99 -9.69 8.13
CA ALA A 185 7.12 -11.13 7.91
C ALA A 185 7.54 -11.91 9.17
N ASP A 186 8.35 -11.30 10.03
CA ASP A 186 8.89 -11.93 11.24
C ASP A 186 7.97 -11.78 12.46
N ARG A 187 6.80 -11.10 12.29
CA ARG A 187 5.84 -10.90 13.38
C ARG A 187 5.07 -12.16 13.70
N ARG A 188 4.81 -12.34 14.98
CA ARG A 188 3.85 -13.33 15.46
C ARG A 188 2.43 -12.86 15.17
N PRO A 189 1.46 -13.77 14.95
CA PRO A 189 0.08 -13.40 14.65
C PRO A 189 -0.57 -12.50 15.72
N GLU A 190 -0.09 -12.58 16.96
CA GLU A 190 -0.61 -11.82 18.09
C GLU A 190 0.04 -10.43 18.25
N ASP A 191 1.15 -10.17 17.53
CA ASP A 191 1.87 -8.89 17.62
C ASP A 191 1.26 -7.85 16.68
N LEU A 192 0.34 -7.07 17.22
CA LEU A 192 -0.35 -5.95 16.54
C LEU A 192 0.29 -4.59 16.88
N SER A 193 1.55 -4.55 17.33
CA SER A 193 2.24 -3.29 17.62
C SER A 193 2.45 -2.46 16.34
N PRO A 194 2.54 -1.12 16.40
CA PRO A 194 2.76 -0.32 15.19
C PRO A 194 4.10 -0.64 14.54
N ILE A 195 4.13 -0.59 13.21
CA ILE A 195 5.35 -0.76 12.43
C ILE A 195 6.05 0.59 12.38
N ASN A 196 7.23 0.66 12.99
CA ASN A 196 8.05 1.86 12.98
C ASN A 196 9.30 1.64 12.14
N VAL A 197 9.34 2.20 10.94
CA VAL A 197 10.50 2.19 10.07
C VAL A 197 10.91 3.63 9.81
N PRO A 198 12.07 4.06 10.33
CA PRO A 198 12.60 5.38 10.03
C PRO A 198 12.98 5.50 8.55
N ASP A 199 12.99 6.70 8.02
CA ASP A 199 13.45 7.06 6.67
C ASP A 199 12.69 6.37 5.52
N LEU A 200 11.38 6.17 5.68
CA LEU A 200 10.53 5.67 4.59
C LEU A 200 10.38 6.75 3.50
N PRO A 201 10.48 6.36 2.21
CA PRO A 201 10.10 7.24 1.11
C PRO A 201 8.69 7.78 1.26
N ASP A 202 8.47 9.03 0.84
CA ASP A 202 7.18 9.71 1.00
C ASP A 202 6.04 8.97 0.28
N GLU A 203 6.33 8.26 -0.79
CA GLU A 203 5.39 7.47 -1.57
C GLU A 203 4.85 6.24 -0.80
N ILE A 204 5.59 5.76 0.19
CA ILE A 204 5.24 4.54 0.96
C ILE A 204 4.73 4.90 2.35
N ARG A 205 5.06 6.07 2.86
CA ARG A 205 4.64 6.55 4.19
C ARG A 205 3.12 6.48 4.40
N PRO A 206 2.26 6.94 3.45
CA PRO A 206 0.81 6.84 3.61
C PRO A 206 0.31 5.39 3.77
N LEU A 207 0.86 4.47 2.97
CA LEU A 207 0.52 3.04 3.05
C LEU A 207 0.84 2.46 4.43
N MET A 208 1.99 2.83 5.01
CA MET A 208 2.38 2.36 6.34
C MET A 208 1.52 2.97 7.45
N GLN A 209 1.06 4.22 7.27
CA GLN A 209 0.12 4.86 8.19
C GLN A 209 -1.24 4.15 8.19
N GLU A 210 -1.79 3.85 7.00
CA GLU A 210 -3.04 3.09 6.87
C GLU A 210 -2.91 1.68 7.45
N LEU A 211 -1.78 1.01 7.23
CA LEU A 211 -1.51 -0.30 7.82
C LEU A 211 -1.46 -0.24 9.35
N ASN A 212 -0.80 0.77 9.92
CA ASN A 212 -0.77 0.97 11.37
C ASN A 212 -2.15 1.27 11.94
N LEU A 213 -2.97 2.06 11.23
CA LEU A 213 -4.36 2.32 11.63
C LEU A 213 -5.19 1.03 11.63
N LEU A 214 -4.99 0.17 10.63
CA LEU A 214 -5.64 -1.14 10.57
C LEU A 214 -5.22 -2.04 11.75
N LEU A 215 -3.91 -2.09 12.05
CA LEU A 215 -3.38 -2.86 13.18
C LEU A 215 -3.94 -2.36 14.51
N GLU A 216 -4.08 -1.05 14.68
CA GLU A 216 -4.68 -0.45 15.87
C GLU A 216 -6.16 -0.83 16.02
N ARG A 217 -6.94 -0.77 14.93
CA ARG A 217 -8.34 -1.23 14.93
C ARG A 217 -8.44 -2.71 15.27
N MET A 218 -7.60 -3.56 14.70
CA MET A 218 -7.55 -4.98 15.03
C MET A 218 -7.19 -5.21 16.49
N ARG A 219 -6.19 -4.50 17.03
CA ARG A 219 -5.79 -4.58 18.42
C ARG A 219 -6.94 -4.21 19.36
N GLY A 220 -7.69 -3.15 19.03
CA GLY A 220 -8.89 -2.77 19.77
C GLY A 220 -9.96 -3.87 19.77
N ALA A 221 -10.25 -4.44 18.60
CA ALA A 221 -11.22 -5.53 18.46
C ALA A 221 -10.80 -6.79 19.24
N PHE A 222 -9.53 -7.20 19.17
CA PHE A 222 -9.02 -8.33 19.96
C PHE A 222 -9.06 -8.07 21.46
N ALA A 223 -8.74 -6.85 21.91
CA ALA A 223 -8.83 -6.49 23.31
C ALA A 223 -10.28 -6.59 23.83
N GLN A 224 -11.24 -6.08 23.06
CA GLN A 224 -12.67 -6.19 23.36
C GLN A 224 -13.15 -7.65 23.39
N GLN A 225 -12.74 -8.47 22.40
CA GLN A 225 -13.08 -9.88 22.37
C GLN A 225 -12.50 -10.64 23.58
N LYS A 226 -11.25 -10.39 23.93
CA LYS A 226 -10.61 -11.02 25.10
C LYS A 226 -11.30 -10.62 26.40
N GLN A 227 -11.67 -9.36 26.55
CA GLN A 227 -12.44 -8.88 27.69
C GLN A 227 -13.80 -9.57 27.75
N PHE A 228 -14.54 -9.61 26.63
CA PHE A 228 -15.83 -10.30 26.54
C PHE A 228 -15.77 -11.77 26.99
N VAL A 229 -14.76 -12.53 26.52
CA VAL A 229 -14.58 -13.93 26.92
C VAL A 229 -14.28 -14.05 28.42
N GLY A 230 -13.45 -13.14 28.95
CA GLY A 230 -13.13 -13.09 30.38
C GLY A 230 -14.35 -12.82 31.26
N ASP A 231 -15.12 -11.81 30.88
CA ASP A 231 -16.32 -11.40 31.60
C ASP A 231 -17.42 -12.46 31.52
N ALA A 232 -17.63 -13.04 30.33
CA ALA A 232 -18.58 -14.15 30.15
C ALA A 232 -18.23 -15.37 31.01
N ALA A 233 -16.95 -15.74 31.09
CA ALA A 233 -16.48 -16.83 31.93
C ALA A 233 -16.72 -16.55 33.42
N HIS A 234 -16.54 -15.31 33.84
CA HIS A 234 -16.79 -14.89 35.23
C HIS A 234 -18.29 -14.97 35.58
N GLU A 235 -19.14 -14.42 34.72
CA GLU A 235 -20.59 -14.42 34.89
C GLU A 235 -21.26 -15.81 34.80
N LEU A 236 -20.66 -16.73 34.05
CA LEU A 236 -21.11 -18.12 33.98
C LEU A 236 -20.69 -18.91 35.23
N ARG A 237 -19.56 -18.61 35.85
CA ARG A 237 -19.07 -19.34 37.03
C ARG A 237 -20.01 -19.20 38.22
N SER A 238 -20.58 -18.03 38.45
CA SER A 238 -21.48 -17.75 39.56
C SER A 238 -22.76 -18.58 39.56
N PRO A 239 -23.58 -18.60 38.46
CA PRO A 239 -24.78 -19.44 38.39
C PRO A 239 -24.46 -20.93 38.44
N LEU A 240 -23.39 -21.40 37.84
CA LEU A 240 -22.97 -22.81 37.90
C LEU A 240 -22.60 -23.22 39.32
N ALA A 241 -21.91 -22.37 40.09
CA ALA A 241 -21.64 -22.63 41.51
C ALA A 241 -22.95 -22.70 42.33
N ALA A 242 -23.89 -21.77 42.07
CA ALA A 242 -25.19 -21.77 42.74
C ALA A 242 -26.01 -23.04 42.43
N LEU A 243 -26.04 -23.48 41.14
CA LEU A 243 -26.68 -24.73 40.75
C LEU A 243 -26.07 -25.97 41.41
N THR A 244 -24.73 -25.95 41.57
CA THR A 244 -24.04 -27.04 42.27
C THR A 244 -24.47 -27.13 43.73
N LEU A 245 -24.59 -25.98 44.40
CA LEU A 245 -25.07 -25.92 45.80
C LEU A 245 -26.55 -26.33 45.94
N GLN A 246 -27.38 -25.89 44.98
CA GLN A 246 -28.81 -26.29 44.95
C GLN A 246 -28.99 -27.81 44.74
N LEU A 247 -28.18 -28.40 43.87
CA LEU A 247 -28.15 -29.83 43.66
C LEU A 247 -27.72 -30.61 44.92
N GLN A 248 -26.73 -30.06 45.66
CA GLN A 248 -26.32 -30.65 46.96
C GLN A 248 -27.43 -30.54 47.98
N SER A 249 -28.16 -29.40 48.02
CA SER A 249 -29.33 -29.24 48.89
C SER A 249 -30.45 -30.21 48.56
N LEU A 250 -30.75 -30.44 47.30
CA LEU A 250 -31.72 -31.42 46.81
C LEU A 250 -31.36 -32.83 47.27
N ARG A 251 -30.07 -33.22 47.14
CA ARG A 251 -29.57 -34.53 47.58
C ARG A 251 -29.64 -34.77 49.07
N ARG A 252 -29.62 -33.70 49.85
CA ARG A 252 -29.63 -33.74 51.34
C ARG A 252 -30.98 -33.41 51.94
N ALA A 253 -32.03 -33.25 51.13
CA ALA A 253 -33.35 -32.89 51.60
C ALA A 253 -33.89 -33.97 52.52
N PRO A 254 -34.29 -33.65 53.78
CA PRO A 254 -34.71 -34.63 54.75
C PRO A 254 -36.15 -35.08 54.57
N ASP A 255 -36.99 -34.29 53.91
CA ASP A 255 -38.41 -34.53 53.71
C ASP A 255 -38.87 -34.09 52.31
N ASP A 256 -40.09 -34.47 51.92
CA ASP A 256 -40.64 -34.19 50.59
C ASP A 256 -40.91 -32.70 50.38
N ALA A 257 -41.23 -31.91 51.39
CA ALA A 257 -41.44 -30.47 51.29
C ALA A 257 -40.13 -29.74 51.01
N SER A 258 -39.06 -30.14 51.69
CA SER A 258 -37.71 -29.61 51.46
C SER A 258 -37.19 -30.00 50.08
N ARG A 259 -37.52 -31.21 49.58
CA ARG A 259 -37.17 -31.68 48.27
C ARG A 259 -37.88 -30.88 47.19
N GLN A 260 -39.17 -30.65 47.27
CA GLN A 260 -39.93 -29.82 46.34
C GLN A 260 -39.42 -28.40 46.27
N LEU A 261 -39.08 -27.78 47.42
CA LEU A 261 -38.51 -26.46 47.45
C LEU A 261 -37.12 -26.39 46.78
N ALA A 262 -36.29 -27.45 46.99
CA ALA A 262 -34.99 -27.54 46.38
C ALA A 262 -35.09 -27.74 44.85
N GLU A 263 -36.04 -28.54 44.35
CA GLU A 263 -36.38 -28.74 42.95
C GLU A 263 -36.81 -27.43 42.29
N GLN A 264 -37.70 -26.66 42.90
CA GLN A 264 -38.14 -25.37 42.37
C GLN A 264 -36.98 -24.36 42.28
N ARG A 265 -36.13 -24.30 43.33
CA ARG A 265 -34.93 -23.46 43.30
C ARG A 265 -33.97 -23.85 42.20
N LEU A 266 -33.75 -25.16 42.01
CA LEU A 266 -32.88 -25.68 40.94
C LEU A 266 -33.45 -25.34 39.55
N ALA A 267 -34.77 -25.55 39.33
CA ALA A 267 -35.43 -25.17 38.08
C ALA A 267 -35.25 -23.66 37.77
N THR A 268 -35.55 -22.83 38.77
CA THR A 268 -35.34 -21.36 38.62
C THR A 268 -33.87 -21.00 38.36
N GLY A 269 -32.93 -21.75 38.96
CA GLY A 269 -31.49 -21.56 38.72
C GLY A 269 -31.07 -21.89 37.30
N ILE A 270 -31.61 -23.01 36.75
CA ILE A 270 -31.38 -23.46 35.39
C ILE A 270 -31.94 -22.44 34.40
N GLU A 271 -33.17 -21.96 34.58
CA GLU A 271 -33.76 -20.94 33.72
C GLU A 271 -32.94 -19.63 33.68
N ARG A 272 -32.38 -19.21 34.84
CA ARG A 272 -31.49 -18.04 34.90
C ARG A 272 -30.21 -18.27 34.12
N ALA A 273 -29.56 -19.42 34.27
CA ALA A 273 -28.33 -19.76 33.54
C ALA A 273 -28.59 -19.85 32.02
N THR A 274 -29.73 -20.46 31.61
CA THR A 274 -30.13 -20.53 30.20
C THR A 274 -30.29 -19.10 29.59
N ARG A 275 -31.04 -18.23 30.29
CA ARG A 275 -31.21 -16.84 29.84
C ARG A 275 -29.87 -16.09 29.71
N LEU A 276 -28.94 -16.30 30.63
CA LEU A 276 -27.60 -15.70 30.54
C LEU A 276 -26.86 -16.20 29.29
N VAL A 277 -26.88 -17.49 29.01
CA VAL A 277 -26.25 -18.06 27.79
C VAL A 277 -26.89 -17.49 26.53
N GLU A 278 -28.21 -17.38 26.48
CA GLU A 278 -28.91 -16.76 25.33
C GLU A 278 -28.51 -15.28 25.13
N GLN A 279 -28.41 -14.53 26.21
CA GLN A 279 -27.93 -13.13 26.16
C GLN A 279 -26.50 -13.03 25.64
N LEU A 280 -25.59 -13.90 26.10
CA LEU A 280 -24.19 -13.95 25.62
C LEU A 280 -24.12 -14.34 24.14
N LEU A 281 -24.89 -15.35 23.71
CA LEU A 281 -24.95 -15.76 22.29
C LEU A 281 -25.53 -14.66 21.40
N SER A 282 -26.59 -14.00 21.86
CA SER A 282 -27.17 -12.85 21.15
C SER A 282 -26.14 -11.74 20.96
N MET A 283 -25.39 -11.43 22.00
CA MET A 283 -24.34 -10.41 21.96
C MET A 283 -23.20 -10.79 21.01
N ALA A 284 -22.71 -12.02 21.04
CA ALA A 284 -21.70 -12.55 20.15
C ALA A 284 -22.12 -12.51 18.65
N ARG A 285 -23.40 -12.82 18.38
CA ARG A 285 -23.98 -12.71 17.03
C ARG A 285 -24.05 -11.28 16.55
N GLN A 286 -24.33 -10.31 17.43
CA GLN A 286 -24.41 -8.90 17.08
C GLN A 286 -23.05 -8.31 16.73
N GLU A 287 -21.95 -8.74 17.37
CA GLU A 287 -20.60 -8.32 17.04
C GLU A 287 -20.09 -8.84 15.69
N ASN A 288 -20.46 -10.07 15.34
CA ASN A 288 -19.97 -10.71 14.11
C ASN A 288 -20.73 -10.31 12.84
N THR A 289 -21.92 -9.70 12.95
CA THR A 289 -22.74 -9.34 11.80
C THR A 289 -22.60 -7.85 11.48
N ALA A 290 -21.38 -7.41 11.15
CA ALA A 290 -21.13 -6.11 10.50
C ALA A 290 -21.61 -6.08 9.03
N GLU A 291 -21.99 -7.25 8.49
CA GLU A 291 -22.62 -7.34 7.17
C GLU A 291 -24.06 -6.85 7.28
N SER A 292 -24.33 -5.76 6.58
CA SER A 292 -25.65 -5.17 6.36
C SER A 292 -26.57 -6.21 5.73
N LEU A 293 -27.21 -7.02 6.55
CA LEU A 293 -28.39 -7.75 6.08
C LEU A 293 -29.44 -6.73 5.66
N PRO A 294 -30.20 -6.97 4.58
CA PRO A 294 -31.17 -6.00 4.09
C PRO A 294 -32.15 -5.65 5.21
N ALA A 295 -32.14 -4.38 5.60
CA ALA A 295 -33.08 -3.86 6.57
C ALA A 295 -34.42 -3.79 5.88
N GLU A 296 -35.39 -4.60 6.33
CA GLU A 296 -36.76 -4.61 5.84
C GLU A 296 -37.60 -3.56 6.58
N PRO A 297 -38.68 -3.08 5.98
CA PRO A 297 -39.64 -2.26 6.71
C PRO A 297 -40.33 -3.12 7.78
N VAL A 298 -40.20 -2.72 9.04
CA VAL A 298 -40.76 -3.41 10.21
C VAL A 298 -41.65 -2.44 10.98
N ASP A 299 -42.81 -2.87 11.39
CA ASP A 299 -43.66 -2.14 12.33
C ASP A 299 -43.15 -2.30 13.76
N LEU A 300 -42.58 -1.22 14.32
CA LEU A 300 -42.08 -1.20 15.69
C LEU A 300 -43.19 -1.44 16.74
N ALA A 301 -44.42 -1.03 16.45
CA ALA A 301 -45.56 -1.29 17.35
C ALA A 301 -45.85 -2.79 17.49
N ASP A 302 -45.72 -3.58 16.42
CA ASP A 302 -45.86 -5.03 16.47
C ASP A 302 -44.73 -5.69 17.26
N ALA A 303 -43.47 -5.24 17.07
CA ALA A 303 -42.35 -5.74 17.85
C ALA A 303 -42.52 -5.46 19.35
N LEU A 304 -43.02 -4.26 19.69
CA LEU A 304 -43.33 -3.88 21.08
C LEU A 304 -44.46 -4.74 21.69
N ARG A 305 -45.55 -4.98 20.96
CA ARG A 305 -46.64 -5.84 21.43
C ARG A 305 -46.16 -7.26 21.70
N LEU A 306 -45.28 -7.78 20.83
CA LEU A 306 -44.72 -9.11 21.05
C LEU A 306 -43.84 -9.15 22.29
N ALA A 307 -42.88 -8.17 22.44
CA ALA A 307 -42.05 -8.11 23.62
C ALA A 307 -42.86 -7.91 24.91
N LEU A 308 -43.94 -7.11 24.86
CA LEU A 308 -44.84 -6.92 25.98
C LEU A 308 -45.56 -8.23 26.36
N SER A 309 -46.05 -8.99 25.38
CA SER A 309 -46.70 -10.31 25.66
C SER A 309 -45.77 -11.27 26.36
N GLU A 310 -44.47 -11.26 26.06
CA GLU A 310 -43.47 -12.12 26.71
C GLU A 310 -43.15 -11.67 28.15
N THR A 311 -43.28 -10.38 28.47
CA THR A 311 -42.88 -9.81 29.76
C THR A 311 -44.07 -9.58 30.72
N LEU A 312 -45.30 -9.63 30.18
CA LEU A 312 -46.53 -9.33 30.92
C LEU A 312 -46.73 -10.21 32.16
N ALA A 313 -46.36 -11.48 32.08
CA ALA A 313 -46.45 -12.40 33.22
C ALA A 313 -45.60 -11.95 34.42
N ALA A 314 -44.41 -11.43 34.14
CA ALA A 314 -43.52 -10.89 35.16
C ALA A 314 -44.04 -9.57 35.76
N ALA A 315 -44.65 -8.70 34.98
CA ALA A 315 -45.29 -7.48 35.43
C ALA A 315 -46.49 -7.80 36.37
N ASN A 316 -47.37 -8.71 35.92
CA ASN A 316 -48.52 -9.17 36.70
C ASN A 316 -48.12 -9.82 38.05
N ALA A 317 -47.03 -10.59 38.07
CA ALA A 317 -46.50 -11.19 39.29
C ALA A 317 -46.04 -10.16 40.34
N LYS A 318 -45.75 -8.92 39.93
CA LYS A 318 -45.41 -7.81 40.78
C LYS A 318 -46.54 -6.77 40.96
N ASP A 319 -47.71 -7.06 40.41
CA ASP A 319 -48.84 -6.11 40.40
C ASP A 319 -48.50 -4.75 39.74
N ILE A 320 -47.71 -4.78 38.69
CA ILE A 320 -47.28 -3.58 37.95
C ILE A 320 -48.29 -3.31 36.84
N ALA A 321 -48.86 -2.10 36.81
CA ALA A 321 -49.70 -1.63 35.75
C ALA A 321 -48.83 -1.23 34.54
N VAL A 322 -49.08 -1.85 33.37
CA VAL A 322 -48.36 -1.51 32.12
C VAL A 322 -49.36 -0.95 31.11
N GLU A 323 -49.09 0.27 30.67
CA GLU A 323 -49.95 0.93 29.68
C GLU A 323 -49.15 1.25 28.42
N MET A 324 -49.72 0.95 27.24
CA MET A 324 -49.13 1.29 25.94
C MET A 324 -50.02 2.28 25.22
N ARG A 325 -49.46 3.45 24.87
CA ARG A 325 -50.14 4.55 24.21
C ARG A 325 -49.37 4.99 22.94
N GLY A 326 -50.02 5.68 22.03
CA GLY A 326 -49.41 6.29 20.88
C GLY A 326 -49.85 5.70 19.55
N GLU A 327 -48.99 5.78 18.57
CA GLU A 327 -49.30 5.40 17.18
C GLU A 327 -49.54 3.88 17.05
N PRO A 328 -50.66 3.48 16.37
CA PRO A 328 -50.93 2.06 16.19
C PRO A 328 -49.93 1.31 15.30
N GLN A 329 -49.22 2.05 14.44
CA GLN A 329 -48.19 1.57 13.53
C GLN A 329 -47.06 2.58 13.43
N ALA A 330 -45.80 2.09 13.46
CA ALA A 330 -44.63 2.94 13.31
C ALA A 330 -43.54 2.18 12.52
N TRP A 331 -43.38 2.57 11.27
CA TRP A 331 -42.51 1.89 10.33
C TRP A 331 -41.07 2.38 10.43
N ILE A 332 -40.14 1.44 10.67
CA ILE A 332 -38.70 1.68 10.65
C ILE A 332 -38.01 0.62 9.78
N ARG A 333 -36.79 0.86 9.36
CA ARG A 333 -35.99 -0.16 8.65
C ARG A 333 -35.18 -0.97 9.66
N GLY A 334 -35.34 -2.30 9.64
CA GLY A 334 -34.66 -3.14 10.61
C GLY A 334 -34.98 -4.62 10.50
N ARG A 335 -34.62 -5.34 11.54
CA ARG A 335 -34.98 -6.74 11.72
C ARG A 335 -35.93 -6.89 12.89
N ARG A 336 -37.04 -7.56 12.65
CA ARG A 336 -38.08 -7.77 13.66
C ARG A 336 -37.53 -8.38 14.95
N ASP A 337 -36.72 -9.43 14.85
CA ASP A 337 -36.18 -10.13 16.02
C ASP A 337 -35.25 -9.25 16.86
N ASP A 338 -34.45 -8.41 16.21
CA ASP A 338 -33.55 -7.46 16.90
C ASP A 338 -34.38 -6.39 17.63
N LEU A 339 -35.47 -5.89 17.03
CA LEU A 339 -36.35 -4.89 17.64
C LEU A 339 -37.15 -5.48 18.81
N VAL A 340 -37.63 -6.71 18.69
CA VAL A 340 -38.27 -7.45 19.82
C VAL A 340 -37.26 -7.61 20.95
N LEU A 341 -36.01 -7.97 20.64
CA LEU A 341 -34.95 -8.12 21.65
C LEU A 341 -34.65 -6.80 22.36
N LEU A 342 -34.56 -5.68 21.62
CA LEU A 342 -34.37 -4.35 22.20
C LEU A 342 -35.52 -4.00 23.14
N ALA A 343 -36.76 -4.11 22.65
CA ALA A 343 -37.95 -3.82 23.44
C ALA A 343 -38.01 -4.67 24.70
N ARG A 344 -37.78 -5.98 24.58
CA ARG A 344 -37.77 -6.92 25.74
C ARG A 344 -36.73 -6.51 26.77
N ASN A 345 -35.49 -6.19 26.38
CA ASN A 345 -34.45 -5.79 27.34
C ASN A 345 -34.79 -4.50 28.07
N LEU A 346 -35.45 -3.53 27.41
CA LEU A 346 -35.90 -2.30 28.07
C LEU A 346 -37.08 -2.56 29.00
N LEU A 347 -38.08 -3.36 28.57
CA LEU A 347 -39.24 -3.75 29.39
C LEU A 347 -38.83 -4.60 30.60
N ASP A 348 -37.94 -5.58 30.41
CA ASP A 348 -37.42 -6.39 31.53
C ASP A 348 -36.71 -5.51 32.56
N ASN A 349 -35.96 -4.50 32.12
CA ASN A 349 -35.35 -3.52 33.04
C ASN A 349 -36.41 -2.69 33.77
N ALA A 350 -37.38 -2.13 33.09
CA ALA A 350 -38.45 -1.36 33.70
C ALA A 350 -39.20 -2.19 34.75
N ILE A 351 -39.65 -3.42 34.37
CA ILE A 351 -40.35 -4.31 35.31
C ILE A 351 -39.49 -4.70 36.50
N LYS A 352 -38.22 -4.92 36.28
CA LYS A 352 -37.28 -5.31 37.34
C LYS A 352 -37.12 -4.23 38.41
N TYR A 353 -36.98 -2.98 38.00
CA TYR A 353 -36.68 -1.88 38.91
C TYR A 353 -37.93 -1.14 39.41
N THR A 354 -39.06 -1.30 38.77
CA THR A 354 -40.33 -0.82 39.28
C THR A 354 -40.71 -1.57 40.59
N PRO A 355 -41.14 -0.87 41.64
CA PRO A 355 -41.64 -1.50 42.86
C PRO A 355 -42.98 -2.24 42.59
N ALA A 356 -43.35 -3.14 43.52
CA ALA A 356 -44.64 -3.80 43.45
C ALA A 356 -45.76 -2.76 43.56
N GLY A 357 -46.83 -2.89 42.76
CA GLY A 357 -47.91 -1.92 42.63
C GLY A 357 -47.54 -0.64 41.86
N GLY A 358 -46.38 -0.63 41.20
CA GLY A 358 -45.94 0.50 40.39
C GLY A 358 -46.57 0.52 38.98
N HIS A 359 -46.10 1.44 38.13
CA HIS A 359 -46.60 1.58 36.78
C HIS A 359 -45.47 1.78 35.76
N ILE A 360 -45.71 1.35 34.54
CA ILE A 360 -44.84 1.54 33.37
C ILE A 360 -45.69 2.10 32.23
N ASP A 361 -45.29 3.24 31.67
CA ASP A 361 -45.96 3.88 30.55
C ASP A 361 -45.07 3.78 29.29
N ILE A 362 -45.59 3.16 28.24
CA ILE A 362 -44.92 2.96 26.97
C ILE A 362 -45.56 3.88 25.95
N ARG A 363 -44.78 4.78 25.36
CA ARG A 363 -45.26 5.71 24.33
C ARG A 363 -44.48 5.53 23.03
N LEU A 364 -45.25 5.48 21.94
CA LEU A 364 -44.72 5.44 20.58
C LEU A 364 -45.18 6.69 19.83
N GLU A 365 -44.24 7.53 19.43
CA GLU A 365 -44.50 8.78 18.78
C GLU A 365 -43.79 8.80 17.42
N THR A 366 -44.49 9.24 16.37
CA THR A 366 -43.95 9.33 15.03
C THR A 366 -43.92 10.80 14.58
N SER A 367 -42.74 11.25 14.18
CA SER A 367 -42.57 12.58 13.56
C SER A 367 -42.17 12.44 12.08
N ALA A 368 -41.93 13.56 11.41
CA ALA A 368 -41.56 13.56 9.98
C ALA A 368 -40.30 12.70 9.72
N ASP A 369 -39.30 12.81 10.58
CA ASP A 369 -37.96 12.25 10.35
C ASP A 369 -37.60 11.10 11.29
N GLN A 370 -38.35 10.89 12.37
CA GLN A 370 -37.98 9.92 13.40
C GLN A 370 -39.19 9.25 14.06
N VAL A 371 -38.96 8.06 14.56
CA VAL A 371 -39.88 7.31 15.42
C VAL A 371 -39.25 7.28 16.83
N LEU A 372 -39.99 7.73 17.82
CA LEU A 372 -39.59 7.76 19.23
C LEU A 372 -40.30 6.65 20.00
N LEU A 373 -39.53 5.81 20.69
CA LEU A 373 -40.01 4.89 21.71
C LEU A 373 -39.61 5.45 23.06
N LEU A 374 -40.57 5.70 23.94
CA LEU A 374 -40.40 6.10 25.31
C LEU A 374 -40.94 5.01 26.24
N ILE A 375 -40.14 4.60 27.20
CA ILE A 375 -40.56 3.69 28.27
C ILE A 375 -40.25 4.38 29.60
N ASP A 376 -41.28 4.78 30.33
CA ASP A 376 -41.23 5.45 31.58
C ASP A 376 -41.60 4.47 32.70
N ASP A 377 -40.75 4.32 33.70
CA ASP A 377 -41.04 3.58 34.93
C ASP A 377 -41.04 4.49 36.14
N ASN A 378 -41.72 4.10 37.20
CA ASN A 378 -41.70 4.80 38.48
C ASN A 378 -40.78 4.14 39.52
N GLY A 379 -39.67 3.57 39.05
CA GLY A 379 -38.62 3.00 39.88
C GLY A 379 -37.71 4.04 40.53
N PRO A 380 -36.56 3.63 41.07
CA PRO A 380 -35.62 4.53 41.77
C PRO A 380 -34.87 5.47 40.82
N GLY A 381 -34.98 5.28 39.48
CA GLY A 381 -34.21 6.03 38.49
C GLY A 381 -32.72 5.63 38.45
N ILE A 382 -31.93 6.41 37.69
CA ILE A 382 -30.49 6.24 37.54
C ILE A 382 -29.83 7.61 37.71
N PRO A 383 -28.86 7.76 38.65
CA PRO A 383 -28.12 9.01 38.79
C PRO A 383 -27.48 9.48 37.51
N PRO A 384 -27.49 10.79 37.20
CA PRO A 384 -26.98 11.31 35.90
C PRO A 384 -25.54 10.87 35.58
N GLU A 385 -24.66 10.78 36.61
CA GLU A 385 -23.28 10.35 36.50
C GLU A 385 -23.13 8.89 36.08
N GLU A 386 -24.14 8.06 36.34
CA GLU A 386 -24.12 6.62 36.03
C GLU A 386 -24.78 6.29 34.69
N ARG A 387 -25.57 7.20 34.12
CA ARG A 387 -26.37 6.95 32.87
C ARG A 387 -25.53 6.59 31.68
N GLY A 388 -24.27 7.04 31.60
CA GLY A 388 -23.33 6.64 30.56
C GLY A 388 -22.80 5.21 30.78
N ARG A 389 -22.50 4.87 32.03
CA ARG A 389 -21.83 3.61 32.42
C ARG A 389 -22.78 2.41 32.46
N VAL A 390 -24.06 2.63 32.71
CA VAL A 390 -25.05 1.52 32.76
C VAL A 390 -25.24 0.83 31.39
N PHE A 391 -24.73 1.39 30.31
CA PHE A 391 -24.64 0.76 29.01
C PHE A 391 -23.37 -0.07 28.82
N ASP A 392 -22.43 -0.02 29.75
CA ASP A 392 -21.24 -0.86 29.71
C ASP A 392 -21.62 -2.29 30.09
N ARG A 393 -20.96 -3.25 29.45
CA ARG A 393 -21.25 -4.68 29.67
C ARG A 393 -20.98 -5.06 31.11
N PHE A 394 -21.88 -5.83 31.71
CA PHE A 394 -21.80 -6.34 33.08
C PHE A 394 -21.77 -5.23 34.17
N TYR A 395 -21.91 -3.97 33.76
CA TYR A 395 -21.94 -2.87 34.73
C TYR A 395 -23.23 -2.88 35.54
N ARG A 396 -23.09 -2.65 36.83
CA ARG A 396 -24.19 -2.54 37.79
C ARG A 396 -23.86 -1.44 38.81
N ILE A 397 -24.86 -0.62 39.13
CA ILE A 397 -24.71 0.39 40.13
C ILE A 397 -24.48 -0.26 41.50
N GLU A 398 -23.47 0.17 42.24
CA GLU A 398 -23.15 -0.35 43.58
C GLU A 398 -24.31 -0.15 44.53
N GLY A 399 -24.57 -1.15 45.38
CA GLY A 399 -25.69 -1.11 46.32
C GLY A 399 -27.04 -1.58 45.77
N ASN A 400 -27.11 -1.90 44.45
CA ASN A 400 -28.36 -2.41 43.89
C ASN A 400 -28.55 -3.92 44.19
N THR A 401 -29.57 -4.25 44.96
CA THR A 401 -29.90 -5.62 45.41
C THR A 401 -30.60 -6.46 44.33
N GLN A 402 -31.10 -5.86 43.27
CA GLN A 402 -31.84 -6.55 42.22
C GLN A 402 -30.91 -7.44 41.36
N HIS A 403 -31.22 -8.73 41.25
CA HIS A 403 -30.41 -9.68 40.49
C HIS A 403 -30.47 -9.41 38.96
N GLY A 404 -29.33 -9.47 38.28
CA GLY A 404 -29.27 -9.32 36.81
C GLY A 404 -27.83 -9.34 36.30
N SER A 405 -27.67 -9.71 35.02
CA SER A 405 -26.38 -9.88 34.35
C SER A 405 -25.65 -8.56 33.99
N GLY A 406 -26.32 -7.40 34.06
CA GLY A 406 -25.76 -6.15 33.55
C GLY A 406 -25.62 -6.08 32.01
N LEU A 407 -26.25 -7.01 31.28
CA LEU A 407 -26.17 -7.07 29.82
C LEU A 407 -27.34 -6.40 29.09
N GLY A 408 -28.49 -6.25 29.73
CA GLY A 408 -29.74 -5.83 29.06
C GLY A 408 -29.63 -4.46 28.35
N LEU A 409 -29.12 -3.43 29.06
CA LEU A 409 -28.93 -2.09 28.46
C LEU A 409 -27.81 -2.09 27.43
N ALA A 410 -26.75 -2.85 27.61
CA ALA A 410 -25.68 -3.01 26.62
C ALA A 410 -26.20 -3.62 25.32
N ILE A 411 -27.05 -4.66 25.41
CA ILE A 411 -27.73 -5.27 24.26
C ILE A 411 -28.66 -4.26 23.58
N ALA A 412 -29.48 -3.56 24.37
CA ALA A 412 -30.38 -2.54 23.82
C ALA A 412 -29.61 -1.45 23.06
N ARG A 413 -28.50 -0.95 23.60
CA ARG A 413 -27.64 0.04 22.92
C ARG A 413 -27.03 -0.54 21.62
N ALA A 414 -26.52 -1.76 21.63
CA ALA A 414 -25.94 -2.40 20.46
C ALA A 414 -26.98 -2.59 19.33
N VAL A 415 -28.19 -3.02 19.69
CA VAL A 415 -29.31 -3.13 18.74
C VAL A 415 -29.72 -1.75 18.19
N ALA A 416 -29.89 -0.76 19.04
CA ALA A 416 -30.21 0.62 18.63
C ALA A 416 -29.19 1.16 17.61
N GLN A 417 -27.89 1.07 17.94
CA GLN A 417 -26.81 1.52 17.06
C GLN A 417 -26.81 0.85 15.67
N ARG A 418 -27.09 -0.47 15.63
CA ARG A 418 -27.20 -1.23 14.37
C ARG A 418 -28.34 -0.70 13.49
N HIS A 419 -29.42 -0.20 14.09
CA HIS A 419 -30.56 0.36 13.39
C HIS A 419 -30.42 1.89 13.16
N GLY A 420 -29.24 2.48 13.38
CA GLY A 420 -29.01 3.91 13.29
C GLY A 420 -29.77 4.72 14.33
N ALA A 421 -30.26 4.06 15.38
CA ALA A 421 -31.00 4.68 16.47
C ALA A 421 -30.08 5.09 17.62
N THR A 422 -30.54 6.09 18.39
CA THR A 422 -29.89 6.53 19.62
C THR A 422 -30.76 6.14 20.82
N ILE A 423 -30.09 5.70 21.91
CA ILE A 423 -30.75 5.43 23.18
C ILE A 423 -30.21 6.38 24.26
N THR A 424 -31.11 7.03 24.97
CA THR A 424 -30.78 7.93 26.11
C THR A 424 -31.63 7.57 27.33
N LEU A 425 -31.09 7.87 28.51
CA LEU A 425 -31.76 7.69 29.78
C LEU A 425 -31.94 9.05 30.42
N GLU A 426 -33.19 9.34 30.81
CA GLU A 426 -33.63 10.62 31.38
C GLU A 426 -34.48 10.35 32.65
N ASP A 427 -34.77 11.37 33.43
CA ASP A 427 -35.75 11.23 34.52
C ASP A 427 -37.16 11.17 33.93
N ALA A 428 -37.98 10.23 34.41
CA ALA A 428 -39.37 10.18 34.04
C ALA A 428 -40.18 11.31 34.69
N PRO A 429 -41.26 11.81 34.06
CA PRO A 429 -42.06 12.95 34.58
C PRO A 429 -42.64 12.68 35.95
N ASP A 430 -43.07 11.47 36.20
CA ASP A 430 -43.71 11.05 37.45
C ASP A 430 -42.72 10.44 38.44
N GLY A 431 -41.41 10.67 38.23
CA GLY A 431 -40.30 10.04 38.97
C GLY A 431 -39.94 8.69 38.35
N GLY A 432 -38.67 8.23 38.58
CA GLY A 432 -38.14 7.01 38.00
C GLY A 432 -37.30 7.24 36.77
N LEU A 433 -37.26 6.28 35.83
CA LEU A 433 -36.41 6.30 34.66
C LEU A 433 -37.23 6.38 33.39
N ARG A 434 -36.81 7.24 32.48
CA ARG A 434 -37.24 7.26 31.07
C ARG A 434 -36.14 6.68 30.21
N ALA A 435 -36.42 5.54 29.54
CA ALA A 435 -35.63 5.06 28.44
C ALA A 435 -36.22 5.55 27.10
N LYS A 436 -35.43 6.37 26.38
CA LYS A 436 -35.84 7.00 25.11
C LYS A 436 -35.00 6.44 23.98
N VAL A 437 -35.64 5.87 22.97
CA VAL A 437 -34.98 5.38 21.75
C VAL A 437 -35.51 6.15 20.56
N SER A 438 -34.61 6.76 19.80
CA SER A 438 -34.95 7.52 18.61
C SER A 438 -34.44 6.78 17.38
N PHE A 439 -35.35 6.29 16.53
CA PHE A 439 -35.06 5.61 15.27
C PHE A 439 -35.25 6.56 14.10
N PRO A 440 -34.39 6.46 13.05
CA PRO A 440 -34.69 7.11 11.77
C PRO A 440 -35.93 6.48 11.15
N ARG A 441 -36.86 7.31 10.66
CA ARG A 441 -38.09 6.84 10.02
C ARG A 441 -37.77 6.19 8.68
N ALA A 442 -38.42 5.05 8.36
CA ALA A 442 -38.37 4.51 7.03
C ALA A 442 -39.06 5.48 6.05
N PRO A 443 -38.48 5.77 4.89
CA PRO A 443 -39.23 6.46 3.84
C PRO A 443 -40.44 5.59 3.45
N THR A 444 -41.62 6.19 3.50
CA THR A 444 -42.91 5.59 3.09
C THR A 444 -42.93 5.30 1.60
#